data_66364aa40231257e96c78e50021c4c30
#
_entry.id   66364aa40231257e96c78e50021c4c30
#
_cell.length_a   1.000
_cell.length_b   1.000
_cell.length_c   1.000
_cell.angle_alpha   90.00
_cell.angle_beta   90.00
_cell.angle_gamma   90.00
#
_symmetry.space_group_name_H-M   'P 1'
#
loop_
_entity.id
_entity.type
_entity.pdbx_description
1 polymer ?
#
loop_
_entity_poly.entity_id
_entity_poly.type
_entity_poly.pdbx_seq_one_letter_code
_entity_poly.pdbx_strand_id
1 'polypeptide(L)'
;MLFRSDAKVAFAPVIAKVTLVRRFDSLQRLMDAQDFALGLGTQPMEALVELDSRIAANRRDFAARFDRARLLMAHQKWTEAMDELLEILMRDKAWSDDLARKAYIAVLDIIEPPKPKVADGQIPPDDPLVASYRRRLSSAILS
;
A
#
# COMPACT_ATOMS: atom_id res chain seq x y z
N MET A 1 -31.10 11.50 -27.14
CA MET A 1 -31.45 11.07 -25.75
C MET A 1 -30.96 9.67 -25.43
N LEU A 2 -31.20 8.73 -26.33
CA LEU A 2 -30.69 7.34 -26.17
C LEU A 2 -29.16 7.29 -26.07
N PHE A 3 -28.46 8.18 -26.76
CA PHE A 3 -26.99 8.22 -26.77
C PHE A 3 -26.36 8.51 -25.41
N ARG A 4 -26.99 9.33 -24.57
CA ARG A 4 -26.49 9.61 -23.22
C ARG A 4 -26.57 8.41 -22.28
N SER A 5 -27.66 7.64 -22.40
CA SER A 5 -27.84 6.42 -21.62
C SER A 5 -26.80 5.36 -22.00
N ASP A 6 -26.55 5.20 -23.30
CA ASP A 6 -25.59 4.24 -23.80
C ASP A 6 -24.15 4.61 -23.39
N ALA A 7 -23.80 5.89 -23.40
CA ALA A 7 -22.49 6.35 -22.95
C ALA A 7 -22.28 6.08 -21.46
N LYS A 8 -23.26 6.33 -20.61
CA LYS A 8 -23.17 6.06 -19.17
C LYS A 8 -23.02 4.57 -18.88
N VAL A 9 -23.76 3.73 -19.58
CA VAL A 9 -23.69 2.29 -19.43
C VAL A 9 -22.32 1.76 -19.88
N ALA A 10 -21.74 2.33 -20.94
CA ALA A 10 -20.43 1.93 -21.43
C ALA A 10 -19.30 2.28 -20.46
N PHE A 11 -19.38 3.44 -19.77
CA PHE A 11 -18.34 3.87 -18.83
C PHE A 11 -18.35 3.09 -17.51
N ALA A 12 -19.52 2.78 -16.98
CA ALA A 12 -19.65 2.10 -15.68
C ALA A 12 -18.89 0.76 -15.61
N PRO A 13 -18.94 -0.14 -16.60
CA PRO A 13 -18.16 -1.38 -16.58
C PRO A 13 -16.66 -1.17 -16.61
N VAL A 14 -16.16 -0.16 -17.32
CA VAL A 14 -14.72 0.16 -17.39
C VAL A 14 -14.21 0.62 -16.03
N ILE A 15 -14.91 1.53 -15.36
CA ILE A 15 -14.57 2.02 -14.03
C ILE A 15 -14.58 0.87 -13.02
N ALA A 16 -15.58 -0.01 -13.06
CA ALA A 16 -15.67 -1.18 -12.19
C ALA A 16 -14.49 -2.13 -12.41
N LYS A 17 -14.08 -2.37 -13.66
CA LYS A 17 -12.91 -3.21 -13.98
C LYS A 17 -11.61 -2.63 -13.45
N VAL A 18 -11.38 -1.34 -13.61
CA VAL A 18 -10.17 -0.67 -13.09
C VAL A 18 -10.09 -0.78 -11.57
N THR A 19 -11.19 -0.54 -10.88
CA THR A 19 -11.25 -0.68 -9.41
C THR A 19 -11.00 -2.12 -8.99
N LEU A 20 -11.59 -3.08 -9.70
CA LEU A 20 -11.42 -4.50 -9.41
C LEU A 20 -9.98 -4.97 -9.60
N VAL A 21 -9.33 -4.56 -10.68
CA VAL A 21 -7.91 -4.88 -10.95
C VAL A 21 -7.02 -4.33 -9.83
N ARG A 22 -7.23 -3.08 -9.42
CA ARG A 22 -6.47 -2.49 -8.32
C ARG A 22 -6.67 -3.25 -7.02
N ARG A 23 -7.90 -3.67 -6.72
CA ARG A 23 -8.21 -4.48 -5.54
C ARG A 23 -7.52 -5.84 -5.59
N PHE A 24 -7.50 -6.49 -6.75
CA PHE A 24 -6.79 -7.74 -6.92
C PHE A 24 -5.30 -7.58 -6.70
N ASP A 25 -4.69 -6.52 -7.23
CA ASP A 25 -3.26 -6.27 -7.02
C ASP A 25 -2.96 -6.05 -5.53
N SER A 26 -3.78 -5.27 -4.84
CA SER A 26 -3.59 -5.01 -3.40
C SER A 26 -3.74 -6.30 -2.58
N LEU A 27 -4.73 -7.10 -2.85
CA LEU A 27 -4.94 -8.38 -2.17
C LEU A 27 -3.82 -9.37 -2.48
N GLN A 28 -3.33 -9.40 -3.72
CA GLN A 28 -2.22 -10.27 -4.10
C GLN A 28 -0.96 -9.90 -3.32
N ARG A 29 -0.67 -8.61 -3.17
CA ARG A 29 0.47 -8.16 -2.39
C ARG A 29 0.35 -8.51 -0.92
N LEU A 30 -0.86 -8.44 -0.36
CA LEU A 30 -1.11 -8.87 1.01
C LEU A 30 -0.89 -10.38 1.15
N MET A 31 -1.39 -11.16 0.22
CA MET A 31 -1.20 -12.62 0.21
C MET A 31 0.28 -12.98 0.10
N ASP A 32 1.01 -12.29 -0.77
CA ASP A 32 2.46 -12.48 -0.92
C ASP A 32 3.19 -12.15 0.40
N ALA A 33 2.77 -11.10 1.10
CA ALA A 33 3.34 -10.75 2.40
C ALA A 33 3.04 -11.83 3.46
N GLN A 34 1.82 -12.37 3.46
CA GLN A 34 1.44 -13.44 4.37
C GLN A 34 2.20 -14.73 4.07
N ASP A 35 2.35 -15.10 2.80
CA ASP A 35 3.12 -16.26 2.38
C ASP A 35 4.60 -16.10 2.77
N PHE A 36 5.16 -14.92 2.61
CA PHE A 36 6.50 -14.60 3.06
C PHE A 36 6.65 -14.82 4.57
N ALA A 37 5.71 -14.30 5.36
CA ALA A 37 5.74 -14.45 6.82
C ALA A 37 5.64 -15.92 7.25
N LEU A 38 4.78 -16.69 6.59
CA LEU A 38 4.65 -18.13 6.85
C LEU A 38 5.94 -18.87 6.48
N GLY A 39 6.60 -18.50 5.40
CA GLY A 39 7.85 -19.10 4.94
C GLY A 39 9.04 -18.86 5.86
N LEU A 40 8.98 -17.83 6.72
CA LEU A 40 10.02 -17.56 7.71
C LEU A 40 10.02 -18.55 8.89
N GLY A 41 9.00 -19.41 8.98
CA GLY A 41 8.91 -20.40 10.05
C GLY A 41 8.21 -19.83 11.29
N THR A 42 8.62 -20.31 12.47
CA THR A 42 7.80 -20.24 13.68
C THR A 42 7.95 -18.97 14.51
N GLN A 43 8.93 -18.08 14.24
CA GLN A 43 9.27 -17.00 15.15
C GLN A 43 9.30 -15.62 14.45
N PRO A 44 8.13 -14.97 14.24
CA PRO A 44 8.11 -13.64 13.62
C PRO A 44 8.95 -12.60 14.37
N MET A 45 9.03 -12.70 15.71
CA MET A 45 9.82 -11.77 16.53
C MET A 45 11.31 -11.91 16.27
N GLU A 46 11.80 -13.15 16.09
CA GLU A 46 13.21 -13.39 15.76
C GLU A 46 13.54 -12.84 14.37
N ALA A 47 12.66 -13.03 13.41
CA ALA A 47 12.82 -12.47 12.07
C ALA A 47 12.88 -10.94 12.11
N LEU A 48 12.04 -10.29 12.89
CA LEU A 48 12.07 -8.82 13.07
C LEU A 48 13.38 -8.36 13.69
N VAL A 49 13.88 -9.06 14.71
CA VAL A 49 15.15 -8.72 15.36
C VAL A 49 16.31 -8.83 14.36
N GLU A 50 16.35 -9.87 13.56
CA GLU A 50 17.37 -10.05 12.53
C GLU A 50 17.31 -8.92 11.48
N LEU A 51 16.10 -8.60 10.98
CA LEU A 51 15.92 -7.52 10.02
C LEU A 51 16.31 -6.18 10.61
N ASP A 52 15.94 -5.91 11.85
CA ASP A 52 16.32 -4.68 12.53
C ASP A 52 17.85 -4.57 12.67
N SER A 53 18.53 -5.65 12.96
CA SER A 53 20.00 -5.69 13.01
C SER A 53 20.63 -5.38 11.66
N ARG A 54 20.10 -5.95 10.59
CA ARG A 54 20.59 -5.69 9.22
C ARG A 54 20.40 -4.22 8.83
N ILE A 55 19.24 -3.64 9.17
CA ILE A 55 18.94 -2.25 8.88
C ILE A 55 19.82 -1.32 9.71
N ALA A 56 20.05 -1.63 10.98
CA ALA A 56 20.96 -0.87 11.84
C ALA A 56 22.40 -0.88 11.32
N ALA A 57 22.85 -2.00 10.79
CA ALA A 57 24.19 -2.13 10.19
C ALA A 57 24.30 -1.40 8.84
N ASN A 58 23.21 -1.38 8.05
CA ASN A 58 23.17 -0.70 6.75
C ASN A 58 21.77 -0.16 6.51
N ARG A 59 21.59 1.14 6.70
CA ARG A 59 20.30 1.82 6.50
C ARG A 59 19.79 1.79 5.07
N ARG A 60 20.64 1.49 4.11
CA ARG A 60 20.29 1.32 2.70
C ARG A 60 20.11 -0.15 2.30
N ASP A 61 19.99 -1.05 3.26
CA ASP A 61 19.59 -2.43 2.99
C ASP A 61 18.10 -2.47 2.69
N PHE A 62 17.75 -2.12 1.46
CA PHE A 62 16.36 -1.99 1.04
C PHE A 62 15.64 -3.34 1.01
N ALA A 63 16.34 -4.41 0.72
CA ALA A 63 15.77 -5.75 0.78
C ALA A 63 15.32 -6.09 2.20
N ALA A 64 16.14 -5.80 3.21
CA ALA A 64 15.78 -6.00 4.60
C ALA A 64 14.62 -5.10 5.03
N ARG A 65 14.61 -3.85 4.60
CA ARG A 65 13.51 -2.93 4.89
C ARG A 65 12.21 -3.39 4.26
N PHE A 66 12.27 -3.85 3.03
CA PHE A 66 11.07 -4.36 2.34
C PHE A 66 10.56 -5.66 3.00
N ASP A 67 11.44 -6.55 3.39
CA ASP A 67 11.08 -7.77 4.12
C ASP A 67 10.42 -7.44 5.47
N ARG A 68 10.96 -6.44 6.18
CA ARG A 68 10.36 -5.95 7.42
C ARG A 68 8.96 -5.37 7.17
N ALA A 69 8.80 -4.59 6.13
CA ALA A 69 7.49 -4.04 5.75
C ALA A 69 6.48 -5.15 5.43
N ARG A 70 6.89 -6.18 4.68
CA ARG A 70 6.02 -7.32 4.38
C ARG A 70 5.59 -8.06 5.64
N LEU A 71 6.51 -8.27 6.58
CA LEU A 71 6.21 -8.92 7.85
C LEU A 71 5.20 -8.09 8.66
N LEU A 72 5.37 -6.77 8.70
CA LEU A 72 4.43 -5.87 9.35
C LEU A 72 3.05 -5.89 8.67
N MET A 73 3.00 -5.92 7.34
CA MET A 73 1.75 -6.07 6.60
C MET A 73 1.02 -7.37 6.95
N ALA A 74 1.76 -8.48 7.03
CA ALA A 74 1.20 -9.79 7.37
C ALA A 74 0.57 -9.79 8.77
N HIS A 75 1.09 -8.99 9.68
CA HIS A 75 0.56 -8.83 11.02
C HIS A 75 -0.39 -7.64 11.17
N GLN A 76 -0.84 -7.07 10.06
CA GLN A 76 -1.79 -5.96 10.03
C GLN A 76 -1.29 -4.68 10.73
N LYS A 77 0.00 -4.50 10.81
CA LYS A 77 0.63 -3.28 11.31
C LYS A 77 0.86 -2.30 10.15
N TRP A 78 -0.23 -1.75 9.66
CA TRP A 78 -0.27 -1.01 8.40
C TRP A 78 0.55 0.27 8.42
N THR A 79 0.42 1.07 9.47
CA THR A 79 1.14 2.35 9.58
C THR A 79 2.63 2.12 9.71
N GLU A 80 3.05 1.14 10.50
CA GLU A 80 4.46 0.79 10.65
C GLU A 80 5.04 0.26 9.34
N ALA A 81 4.27 -0.54 8.59
CA ALA A 81 4.67 -1.02 7.27
C ALA A 81 4.86 0.13 6.29
N MET A 82 3.94 1.08 6.25
CA MET A 82 4.06 2.26 5.39
C MET A 82 5.23 3.15 5.79
N ASP A 83 5.47 3.32 7.08
CA ASP A 83 6.63 4.09 7.57
C ASP A 83 7.94 3.47 7.10
N GLU A 84 8.05 2.15 7.11
CA GLU A 84 9.24 1.46 6.61
C GLU A 84 9.40 1.61 5.09
N LEU A 85 8.31 1.53 4.34
CA LEU A 85 8.33 1.75 2.90
C LEU A 85 8.72 3.19 2.55
N LEU A 86 8.30 4.17 3.35
CA LEU A 86 8.73 5.57 3.18
C LEU A 86 10.25 5.72 3.35
N GLU A 87 10.85 4.99 4.27
CA GLU A 87 12.31 5.00 4.44
C GLU A 87 13.05 4.55 3.18
N ILE A 88 12.49 3.58 2.45
CA ILE A 88 13.04 3.17 1.15
C ILE A 88 12.85 4.30 0.12
N LEU A 89 11.64 4.83 0.01
CA LEU A 89 11.28 5.85 -0.98
C LEU A 89 12.08 7.13 -0.81
N MET A 90 12.37 7.55 0.42
CA MET A 90 13.18 8.73 0.68
C MET A 90 14.63 8.57 0.26
N ARG A 91 15.13 7.34 0.17
CA ARG A 91 16.51 7.05 -0.20
C ARG A 91 16.66 6.60 -1.65
N ASP A 92 15.73 5.82 -2.17
CA ASP A 92 15.72 5.34 -3.55
C ASP A 92 14.29 5.06 -4.01
N LYS A 93 13.72 6.03 -4.71
CA LYS A 93 12.33 5.96 -5.20
C LYS A 93 12.09 4.82 -6.18
N ALA A 94 13.08 4.50 -6.97
CA ALA A 94 12.99 3.54 -8.07
C ALA A 94 13.47 2.14 -7.68
N TRP A 95 13.81 1.92 -6.41
CA TRP A 95 14.32 0.64 -5.97
C TRP A 95 13.40 -0.50 -6.39
N SER A 96 14.00 -1.53 -7.00
CA SER A 96 13.31 -2.74 -7.43
C SER A 96 12.05 -2.46 -8.25
N ASP A 97 12.19 -1.58 -9.25
CA ASP A 97 11.12 -1.25 -10.19
C ASP A 97 9.87 -0.69 -9.47
N ASP A 98 10.07 0.30 -8.62
CA ASP A 98 9.04 0.98 -7.83
C ASP A 98 8.30 0.07 -6.84
N LEU A 99 8.93 -1.02 -6.41
CA LEU A 99 8.30 -2.01 -5.55
C LEU A 99 7.78 -1.42 -4.23
N ALA A 100 8.57 -0.54 -3.59
CA ALA A 100 8.17 0.10 -2.34
C ALA A 100 6.93 0.98 -2.53
N ARG A 101 6.87 1.74 -3.62
CA ARG A 101 5.71 2.56 -3.96
C ARG A 101 4.47 1.72 -4.22
N LYS A 102 4.62 0.64 -4.99
CA LYS A 102 3.51 -0.28 -5.30
C LYS A 102 2.95 -0.91 -4.04
N ALA A 103 3.82 -1.36 -3.13
CA ALA A 103 3.40 -1.93 -1.85
C ALA A 103 2.71 -0.89 -0.96
N TYR A 104 3.22 0.34 -0.92
CA TYR A 104 2.62 1.44 -0.16
C TYR A 104 1.20 1.75 -0.64
N ILE A 105 1.01 1.86 -1.95
CA ILE A 105 -0.31 2.09 -2.55
C ILE A 105 -1.26 0.93 -2.22
N ALA A 106 -0.76 -0.30 -2.23
CA ALA A 106 -1.56 -1.47 -1.86
C ALA A 106 -2.05 -1.39 -0.42
N VAL A 107 -1.19 -0.99 0.52
CA VAL A 107 -1.60 -0.80 1.92
C VAL A 107 -2.65 0.29 2.04
N LEU A 108 -2.48 1.42 1.37
CA LEU A 108 -3.48 2.48 1.36
C LEU A 108 -4.84 1.98 0.86
N ASP A 109 -4.84 1.20 -0.20
CA ASP A 109 -6.06 0.63 -0.75
C ASP A 109 -6.75 -0.33 0.23
N ILE A 110 -5.96 -1.13 0.95
CA ILE A 110 -6.47 -2.10 1.92
C ILE A 110 -7.11 -1.40 3.12
N ILE A 111 -6.47 -0.35 3.64
CA ILE A 111 -6.93 0.32 4.87
C ILE A 111 -7.97 1.41 4.63
N GLU A 112 -8.17 1.83 3.38
CA GLU A 112 -9.12 2.89 3.07
C GLU A 112 -10.55 2.42 3.40
N PRO A 113 -11.25 3.09 4.35
CA PRO A 113 -12.62 2.72 4.68
C PRO A 113 -13.58 3.13 3.56
N PRO A 114 -14.78 2.53 3.51
CA PRO A 114 -15.83 3.00 2.60
C PRO A 114 -16.12 4.47 2.86
N LYS A 115 -16.30 5.24 1.78
CA LYS A 115 -16.63 6.66 1.92
C LYS A 115 -18.01 6.83 2.53
N PRO A 116 -18.19 7.77 3.49
CA PRO A 116 -19.49 8.02 4.07
C PRO A 116 -20.45 8.59 3.03
N LYS A 117 -21.73 8.30 3.20
CA LYS A 117 -22.78 8.91 2.37
C LYS A 117 -22.91 10.38 2.75
N VAL A 118 -22.89 11.23 1.75
CA VAL A 118 -23.07 12.67 1.89
C VAL A 118 -24.20 13.15 1.00
N ALA A 119 -24.68 14.38 1.22
CA ALA A 119 -25.73 14.97 0.41
C ALA A 119 -25.26 15.19 -1.03
N ASP A 120 -26.21 15.25 -1.96
CA ASP A 120 -25.92 15.49 -3.38
C ASP A 120 -25.11 16.79 -3.55
N GLY A 121 -24.06 16.72 -4.38
CA GLY A 121 -23.18 17.85 -4.62
C GLY A 121 -22.08 18.03 -3.57
N GLN A 122 -22.05 17.25 -2.51
CA GLN A 122 -20.97 17.27 -1.52
C GLN A 122 -19.93 16.21 -1.85
N ILE A 123 -18.69 16.51 -1.47
CA ILE A 123 -17.56 15.56 -1.61
C ILE A 123 -17.41 14.83 -0.27
N PRO A 124 -17.41 13.48 -0.24
CA PRO A 124 -17.18 12.75 0.99
C PRO A 124 -15.81 13.10 1.57
N PRO A 125 -15.70 13.28 2.91
CA PRO A 125 -14.41 13.54 3.52
C PRO A 125 -13.50 12.32 3.40
N ASP A 126 -12.20 12.56 3.21
CA ASP A 126 -11.19 11.50 3.26
C ASP A 126 -10.96 11.07 4.71
N ASP A 127 -10.62 9.78 4.89
CA ASP A 127 -10.13 9.30 6.17
C ASP A 127 -8.84 10.04 6.53
N PRO A 128 -8.73 10.63 7.76
CA PRO A 128 -7.55 11.43 8.13
C PRO A 128 -6.24 10.67 8.06
N LEU A 129 -6.23 9.40 8.44
CA LEU A 129 -5.03 8.57 8.39
C LEU A 129 -4.59 8.33 6.95
N VAL A 130 -5.51 7.91 6.10
CA VAL A 130 -5.26 7.67 4.66
C VAL A 130 -4.78 8.95 3.99
N ALA A 131 -5.44 10.07 4.24
CA ALA A 131 -5.06 11.37 3.67
C ALA A 131 -3.64 11.77 4.10
N SER A 132 -3.29 11.56 5.36
CA SER A 132 -1.95 11.84 5.89
C SER A 132 -0.88 11.01 5.18
N TYR A 133 -1.10 9.72 5.03
CA TYR A 133 -0.13 8.84 4.38
C TYR A 133 -0.05 9.06 2.87
N ARG A 134 -1.13 9.47 2.21
CA ARG A 134 -1.06 9.93 0.82
C ARG A 134 -0.18 11.15 0.65
N ARG A 135 -0.28 12.12 1.54
CA ARG A 135 0.58 13.31 1.53
C ARG A 135 2.04 12.95 1.74
N ARG A 136 2.32 12.04 2.66
CA ARG A 136 3.70 11.58 2.92
C ARG A 136 4.29 10.88 1.69
N LEU A 137 3.50 10.07 1.00
CA LEU A 137 3.93 9.43 -0.24
C LEU A 137 4.26 10.48 -1.31
N SER A 138 3.38 11.45 -1.52
CA SER A 138 3.60 12.52 -2.49
C SER A 138 4.86 13.31 -2.18
N SER A 139 5.08 13.65 -0.92
CA SER A 139 6.29 14.36 -0.49
C SER A 139 7.55 13.56 -0.74
N ALA A 140 7.54 12.27 -0.47
CA ALA A 140 8.68 11.39 -0.71
C ALA A 140 9.00 11.24 -2.20
N ILE A 141 7.98 11.17 -3.06
CA ILE A 141 8.15 11.03 -4.50
C ILE A 141 8.64 12.33 -5.14
N LEU A 142 8.15 13.47 -4.67
CA LEU A 142 8.48 14.79 -5.25
C LEU A 142 9.79 15.39 -4.73
N SER A 143 10.34 14.86 -3.69
CA SER A 143 11.60 15.37 -3.10
C SER A 143 12.86 15.00 -3.90
#